data_45147755e3ea67a5c101be5cbaa53367
#
_entry.id   45147755e3ea67a5c101be5cbaa53367
#
_cell.length_a   1.000
_cell.length_b   1.000
_cell.length_c   1.000
_cell.angle_alpha   90.00
_cell.angle_beta   90.00
_cell.angle_gamma   90.00
#
_symmetry.space_group_name_H-M   'P 1'
#
loop_
_entity.id
_entity.type
_entity.pdbx_description
1 polymer ?
#
loop_
_entity_poly.entity_id
_entity_poly.type
_entity_poly.pdbx_seq_one_letter_code
_entity_poly.pdbx_strand_id
1 'polypeptide(L)'
;IVLVLTGHQRFDYAQEALNLHIFSYLLKPIDPDQLMEKLAAAVQEVKKNAWYEKERLNMEEHLSTDTSDPISVIKDYIRSHLSDPDLGRTSIAEKIHMNLDYLSHIFSTKTGASLSSYIMDERMAAAKRLLATTSFSPQQICDQIGIANVSYFYRQFKKSSGVTPQQYREKHFHG
;
A
#
# COMPACT_ATOMS: atom_id res chain seq x y z
N ILE A 1 17.11 15.84 4.17
CA ILE A 1 17.24 15.81 2.69
C ILE A 1 18.64 16.26 2.33
N VAL A 2 19.32 15.50 1.47
CA VAL A 2 20.69 15.79 0.99
C VAL A 2 20.65 15.97 -0.52
N LEU A 3 21.21 17.09 -1.00
CA LEU A 3 21.40 17.39 -2.42
C LEU A 3 22.91 17.48 -2.68
N VAL A 4 23.42 16.70 -3.63
CA VAL A 4 24.85 16.63 -3.92
C VAL A 4 25.17 17.39 -5.20
N LEU A 5 26.18 18.25 -5.13
CA LEU A 5 26.71 19.01 -6.25
C LEU A 5 28.14 18.53 -6.56
N THR A 6 28.41 18.05 -7.78
CA THR A 6 29.73 17.49 -8.13
C THR A 6 30.22 17.99 -9.49
N GLY A 7 31.54 18.12 -9.65
CA GLY A 7 32.19 18.39 -10.95
C GLY A 7 32.56 17.15 -11.73
N HIS A 8 32.30 15.95 -11.22
CA HIS A 8 32.75 14.70 -11.83
C HIS A 8 31.57 13.88 -12.34
N GLN A 9 31.57 13.59 -13.62
CA GLN A 9 30.57 12.75 -14.29
C GLN A 9 30.99 11.28 -14.18
N ARG A 10 30.94 10.72 -12.93
CA ARG A 10 31.27 9.32 -12.68
C ARG A 10 30.01 8.56 -12.30
N PHE A 11 29.78 7.47 -13.01
CA PHE A 11 28.62 6.59 -12.79
C PHE A 11 28.60 5.99 -11.38
N ASP A 12 29.78 5.65 -10.86
CA ASP A 12 29.97 5.08 -9.51
C ASP A 12 29.42 6.01 -8.42
N TYR A 13 29.64 7.34 -8.53
CA TYR A 13 29.13 8.32 -7.57
C TYR A 13 27.61 8.48 -7.65
N ALA A 14 27.03 8.38 -8.84
CA ALA A 14 25.57 8.40 -9.00
C ALA A 14 24.94 7.15 -8.39
N GLN A 15 25.56 5.98 -8.54
CA GLN A 15 25.09 4.72 -7.96
C GLN A 15 25.23 4.72 -6.43
N GLU A 16 26.32 5.25 -5.90
CA GLU A 16 26.51 5.40 -4.45
C GLU A 16 25.54 6.40 -3.85
N ALA A 17 25.25 7.47 -4.56
CA ALA A 17 24.23 8.45 -4.19
C ALA A 17 22.81 7.83 -4.04
N LEU A 18 22.44 6.92 -4.95
CA LEU A 18 21.18 6.17 -4.86
C LEU A 18 21.17 5.26 -3.62
N ASN A 19 22.28 4.57 -3.32
CA ASN A 19 22.39 3.71 -2.14
C ASN A 19 22.31 4.50 -0.83
N LEU A 20 22.81 5.74 -0.81
CA LEU A 20 22.75 6.64 0.34
C LEU A 20 21.43 7.40 0.47
N HIS A 21 20.44 7.10 -0.39
CA HIS A 21 19.12 7.76 -0.40
C HIS A 21 19.20 9.29 -0.45
N ILE A 22 20.17 9.85 -1.20
CA ILE A 22 20.25 11.28 -1.41
C ILE A 22 19.09 11.74 -2.32
N PHE A 23 18.56 12.91 -2.02
CA PHE A 23 17.37 13.44 -2.69
C PHE A 23 17.63 13.76 -4.16
N SER A 24 18.78 14.36 -4.46
CA SER A 24 19.15 14.70 -5.84
C SER A 24 20.66 14.88 -6.00
N TYR A 25 21.10 14.70 -7.24
CA TYR A 25 22.48 14.81 -7.68
C TYR A 25 22.56 15.75 -8.88
N LEU A 26 23.39 16.80 -8.81
CA LEU A 26 23.56 17.78 -9.87
C LEU A 26 25.03 17.90 -10.27
N LEU A 27 25.27 17.97 -11.59
CA LEU A 27 26.61 18.17 -12.17
C LEU A 27 26.95 19.65 -12.35
N LYS A 28 28.21 20.01 -12.12
CA LYS A 28 28.78 21.32 -12.49
C LYS A 28 29.19 21.32 -13.97
N PRO A 29 28.97 22.42 -14.73
CA PRO A 29 28.37 23.68 -14.29
C PRO A 29 26.88 23.55 -13.99
N ILE A 30 26.45 24.18 -12.88
CA ILE A 30 25.08 24.05 -12.39
C ILE A 30 24.18 24.95 -13.23
N ASP A 31 23.15 24.38 -13.83
CA ASP A 31 22.06 25.12 -14.44
C ASP A 31 21.18 25.71 -13.32
N PRO A 32 21.02 27.05 -13.25
CA PRO A 32 20.22 27.68 -12.23
C PRO A 32 18.77 27.21 -12.18
N ASP A 33 18.16 26.94 -13.34
CA ASP A 33 16.77 26.50 -13.44
C ASP A 33 16.61 25.10 -12.87
N GLN A 34 17.52 24.17 -13.20
CA GLN A 34 17.57 22.84 -12.62
C GLN A 34 17.79 22.88 -11.10
N LEU A 35 18.67 23.74 -10.62
CA LEU A 35 18.91 23.89 -9.19
C LEU A 35 17.63 24.36 -8.48
N MET A 36 16.96 25.37 -9.02
CA MET A 36 15.72 25.89 -8.45
C MET A 36 14.60 24.85 -8.44
N GLU A 37 14.45 24.06 -9.50
CA GLU A 37 13.50 22.95 -9.56
C GLU A 37 13.76 21.93 -8.45
N LYS A 38 15.02 21.50 -8.28
CA LYS A 38 15.39 20.51 -7.26
C LYS A 38 15.24 21.06 -5.83
N LEU A 39 15.55 22.32 -5.62
CA LEU A 39 15.32 22.98 -4.33
C LEU A 39 13.84 23.09 -4.00
N ALA A 40 13.00 23.48 -4.96
CA ALA A 40 11.56 23.54 -4.77
C ALA A 40 10.98 22.14 -4.42
N ALA A 41 11.40 21.10 -5.14
CA ALA A 41 11.02 19.73 -4.84
C ALA A 41 11.48 19.28 -3.45
N ALA A 42 12.71 19.60 -3.05
CA ALA A 42 13.23 19.32 -1.71
C ALA A 42 12.42 19.99 -0.60
N VAL A 43 12.05 21.26 -0.79
CA VAL A 43 11.20 22.00 0.16
C VAL A 43 9.82 21.35 0.29
N GLN A 44 9.22 20.93 -0.80
CA GLN A 44 7.93 20.21 -0.76
C GLN A 44 8.04 18.89 -0.01
N GLU A 45 9.10 18.14 -0.23
CA GLU A 45 9.31 16.85 0.48
C GLU A 45 9.54 17.06 1.99
N VAL A 46 10.29 18.11 2.39
CA VAL A 46 10.44 18.48 3.82
C VAL A 46 9.08 18.83 4.44
N LYS A 47 8.28 19.67 3.77
CA LYS A 47 6.94 20.03 4.26
C LYS A 47 6.03 18.83 4.39
N LYS A 48 6.06 17.93 3.43
CA LYS A 48 5.28 16.69 3.43
C LYS A 48 5.68 15.78 4.59
N ASN A 49 6.97 15.58 4.82
CA ASN A 49 7.48 14.78 5.93
C ASN A 49 7.13 15.40 7.30
N ALA A 50 7.26 16.71 7.45
CA ALA A 50 6.85 17.42 8.67
C ALA A 50 5.34 17.31 8.92
N TRP A 51 4.52 17.33 7.86
CA TRP A 51 3.09 17.11 7.97
C TRP A 51 2.75 15.68 8.41
N TYR A 52 3.43 14.65 7.86
CA TYR A 52 3.25 13.26 8.30
C TYR A 52 3.64 13.05 9.76
N GLU A 53 4.73 13.67 10.21
CA GLU A 53 5.13 13.61 11.63
C GLU A 53 4.09 14.26 12.55
N LYS A 54 3.53 15.40 12.15
CA LYS A 54 2.45 16.05 12.90
C LYS A 54 1.21 15.17 12.98
N GLU A 55 0.83 14.55 11.87
CA GLU A 55 -0.33 13.65 11.82
C GLU A 55 -0.10 12.39 12.69
N ARG A 56 1.11 11.86 12.69
CA ARG A 56 1.50 10.76 13.58
C ARG A 56 1.33 11.12 15.06
N LEU A 57 1.80 12.30 15.47
CA LEU A 57 1.68 12.76 16.86
C LEU A 57 0.21 12.96 17.26
N ASN A 58 -0.61 13.55 16.39
CA ASN A 58 -2.04 13.70 16.63
C ASN A 58 -2.72 12.34 16.82
N MET A 59 -2.33 11.34 16.03
CA MET A 59 -2.91 10.01 16.11
C MET A 59 -2.49 9.27 17.39
N GLU A 60 -1.23 9.38 17.80
CA GLU A 60 -0.74 8.80 19.07
C GLU A 60 -1.50 9.40 20.27
N GLU A 61 -1.86 10.67 20.22
CA GLU A 61 -2.67 11.32 21.26
C GLU A 61 -4.12 10.79 21.33
N HIS A 62 -4.70 10.44 20.16
CA HIS A 62 -6.06 9.88 20.08
C HIS A 62 -6.13 8.37 20.33
N LEU A 63 -5.05 7.63 20.09
CA LEU A 63 -4.95 6.18 20.31
C LEU A 63 -4.40 5.81 21.70
N SER A 64 -4.11 6.78 22.55
CA SER A 64 -3.46 6.60 23.86
C SER A 64 -4.23 5.76 24.88
N THR A 65 -5.34 5.11 24.50
CA THR A 65 -6.10 4.17 25.34
C THR A 65 -5.94 2.70 24.95
N ASP A 66 -5.31 2.39 23.80
CA ASP A 66 -5.05 0.98 23.43
C ASP A 66 -3.67 0.84 22.79
N THR A 67 -2.88 -0.07 23.33
CA THR A 67 -1.46 -0.31 22.99
C THR A 67 -1.25 -0.97 21.63
N SER A 68 -2.25 -0.96 20.74
CA SER A 68 -2.23 -1.64 19.45
C SER A 68 -1.50 -0.82 18.39
N ASP A 69 -0.54 -1.44 17.71
CA ASP A 69 0.12 -0.85 16.53
C ASP A 69 -0.96 -0.43 15.49
N PRO A 70 -0.95 0.82 15.00
CA PRO A 70 -1.93 1.31 14.03
C PRO A 70 -2.10 0.43 12.81
N ILE A 71 -1.02 -0.20 12.35
CA ILE A 71 -1.07 -1.11 11.21
C ILE A 71 -1.85 -2.39 11.55
N SER A 72 -1.73 -2.88 12.78
CA SER A 72 -2.53 -4.01 13.25
C SER A 72 -4.03 -3.68 13.22
N VAL A 73 -4.43 -2.53 13.76
CA VAL A 73 -5.82 -2.06 13.76
C VAL A 73 -6.37 -1.97 12.34
N ILE A 74 -5.60 -1.39 11.40
CA ILE A 74 -5.99 -1.29 9.98
C ILE A 74 -6.19 -2.69 9.37
N LYS A 75 -5.25 -3.60 9.59
CA LYS A 75 -5.32 -4.98 9.07
C LYS A 75 -6.51 -5.74 9.63
N ASP A 76 -6.79 -5.63 10.91
CA ASP A 76 -7.92 -6.30 11.55
C ASP A 76 -9.25 -5.73 11.07
N TYR A 77 -9.33 -4.41 10.87
CA TYR A 77 -10.48 -3.77 10.24
C TYR A 77 -10.71 -4.30 8.82
N ILE A 78 -9.66 -4.38 7.99
CA ILE A 78 -9.76 -4.94 6.64
C ILE A 78 -10.29 -6.37 6.67
N ARG A 79 -9.73 -7.22 7.52
CA ARG A 79 -10.12 -8.65 7.61
C ARG A 79 -11.57 -8.83 8.04
N SER A 80 -12.05 -8.00 8.96
CA SER A 80 -13.44 -8.07 9.45
C SER A 80 -14.47 -7.53 8.44
N HIS A 81 -14.04 -6.74 7.43
CA HIS A 81 -14.94 -6.10 6.47
C HIS A 81 -14.68 -6.51 5.00
N LEU A 82 -14.01 -7.66 4.77
CA LEU A 82 -13.65 -8.11 3.42
C LEU A 82 -14.85 -8.29 2.48
N SER A 83 -16.02 -8.62 3.02
CA SER A 83 -17.26 -8.80 2.25
C SER A 83 -17.90 -7.49 1.80
N ASP A 84 -17.46 -6.35 2.33
CA ASP A 84 -17.96 -5.04 1.91
C ASP A 84 -17.34 -4.66 0.53
N PRO A 85 -18.16 -4.49 -0.53
CA PRO A 85 -17.67 -4.08 -1.84
C PRO A 85 -17.03 -2.69 -1.84
N ASP A 86 -17.47 -1.81 -0.93
CA ASP A 86 -17.00 -0.43 -0.81
C ASP A 86 -15.76 -0.31 0.10
N LEU A 87 -15.27 -1.43 0.63
CA LEU A 87 -14.04 -1.45 1.41
C LEU A 87 -12.85 -0.93 0.58
N GLY A 88 -12.35 0.24 0.95
CA GLY A 88 -11.27 0.93 0.25
C GLY A 88 -10.57 1.94 1.13
N ARG A 89 -9.63 2.68 0.54
CA ARG A 89 -8.82 3.67 1.28
C ARG A 89 -9.68 4.71 1.99
N THR A 90 -10.70 5.21 1.32
CA THR A 90 -11.59 6.27 1.84
C THR A 90 -12.44 5.76 2.99
N SER A 91 -13.13 4.62 2.81
CA SER A 91 -13.97 4.04 3.84
C SER A 91 -13.17 3.66 5.10
N ILE A 92 -11.96 3.14 4.92
CA ILE A 92 -11.06 2.83 6.04
C ILE A 92 -10.64 4.12 6.77
N ALA A 93 -10.17 5.14 6.02
CA ALA A 93 -9.71 6.40 6.60
C ALA A 93 -10.81 7.09 7.43
N GLU A 94 -12.03 7.13 6.91
CA GLU A 94 -13.20 7.67 7.61
C GLU A 94 -13.50 6.89 8.91
N LYS A 95 -13.47 5.56 8.82
CA LYS A 95 -13.84 4.70 9.94
C LYS A 95 -12.85 4.72 11.11
N ILE A 96 -11.56 4.82 10.79
CA ILE A 96 -10.50 4.90 11.82
C ILE A 96 -10.11 6.35 12.15
N HIS A 97 -10.87 7.33 11.62
CA HIS A 97 -10.64 8.76 11.82
C HIS A 97 -9.23 9.23 11.46
N MET A 98 -8.70 8.69 10.36
CA MET A 98 -7.35 8.98 9.89
C MET A 98 -7.40 9.75 8.57
N ASN A 99 -6.44 10.68 8.38
CA ASN A 99 -6.30 11.33 7.08
C ASN A 99 -5.93 10.29 5.99
N LEU A 100 -6.57 10.39 4.80
CA LEU A 100 -6.42 9.44 3.71
C LEU A 100 -4.97 9.32 3.18
N ASP A 101 -4.27 10.47 3.06
CA ASP A 101 -2.90 10.48 2.55
C ASP A 101 -1.94 9.91 3.59
N TYR A 102 -2.17 10.24 4.87
CA TYR A 102 -1.40 9.67 5.97
C TYR A 102 -1.59 8.16 6.10
N LEU A 103 -2.85 7.67 6.05
CA LEU A 103 -3.16 6.25 6.04
C LEU A 103 -2.42 5.51 4.92
N SER A 104 -2.49 6.04 3.71
CA SER A 104 -1.84 5.45 2.53
C SER A 104 -0.31 5.42 2.68
N HIS A 105 0.26 6.51 3.20
CA HIS A 105 1.69 6.63 3.43
C HIS A 105 2.20 5.67 4.51
N ILE A 106 1.60 5.71 5.71
CA ILE A 106 2.05 4.88 6.84
C ILE A 106 1.89 3.39 6.52
N PHE A 107 0.77 3.01 5.88
CA PHE A 107 0.53 1.62 5.52
C PHE A 107 1.57 1.12 4.51
N SER A 108 1.83 1.86 3.43
CA SER A 108 2.83 1.48 2.42
C SER A 108 4.25 1.46 2.97
N THR A 109 4.60 2.43 3.81
CA THR A 109 5.94 2.51 4.45
C THR A 109 6.18 1.33 5.39
N LYS A 110 5.18 0.94 6.18
CA LYS A 110 5.31 -0.13 7.18
C LYS A 110 5.15 -1.54 6.60
N THR A 111 4.34 -1.71 5.53
CA THR A 111 4.03 -3.02 4.96
C THR A 111 4.74 -3.32 3.65
N GLY A 112 5.30 -2.31 2.98
CA GLY A 112 5.87 -2.42 1.64
C GLY A 112 4.84 -2.55 0.52
N ALA A 113 3.53 -2.52 0.82
CA ALA A 113 2.44 -2.70 -0.13
C ALA A 113 1.41 -1.57 -0.05
N SER A 114 0.76 -1.25 -1.16
CA SER A 114 -0.37 -0.32 -1.12
C SER A 114 -1.56 -0.95 -0.40
N LEU A 115 -2.39 -0.11 0.26
CA LEU A 115 -3.59 -0.56 0.96
C LEU A 115 -4.55 -1.33 0.03
N SER A 116 -4.72 -0.85 -1.21
CA SER A 116 -5.57 -1.51 -2.21
C SER A 116 -5.04 -2.88 -2.64
N SER A 117 -3.70 -3.03 -2.76
CA SER A 117 -3.08 -4.33 -3.04
C SER A 117 -3.30 -5.28 -1.87
N TYR A 118 -3.09 -4.82 -0.65
CA TYR A 118 -3.28 -5.63 0.56
C TYR A 118 -4.73 -6.12 0.69
N ILE A 119 -5.73 -5.26 0.47
CA ILE A 119 -7.15 -5.65 0.47
C ILE A 119 -7.40 -6.76 -0.57
N MET A 120 -6.85 -6.59 -1.78
CA MET A 120 -7.02 -7.59 -2.84
C MET A 120 -6.36 -8.93 -2.48
N ASP A 121 -5.18 -8.90 -1.89
CA ASP A 121 -4.46 -10.12 -1.46
C ASP A 121 -5.22 -10.86 -0.35
N GLU A 122 -5.78 -10.15 0.62
CA GLU A 122 -6.64 -10.74 1.67
C GLU A 122 -7.93 -11.33 1.07
N ARG A 123 -8.56 -10.65 0.09
CA ARG A 123 -9.72 -11.17 -0.66
C ARG A 123 -9.37 -12.46 -1.41
N MET A 124 -8.22 -12.49 -2.09
CA MET A 124 -7.76 -13.69 -2.78
C MET A 124 -7.41 -14.83 -1.81
N ALA A 125 -6.83 -14.52 -0.67
CA ALA A 125 -6.58 -15.52 0.38
C ALA A 125 -7.89 -16.08 0.95
N ALA A 126 -8.90 -15.25 1.18
CA ALA A 126 -10.24 -15.70 1.60
C ALA A 126 -10.91 -16.57 0.51
N ALA A 127 -10.82 -16.17 -0.77
CA ALA A 127 -11.34 -16.97 -1.88
C ALA A 127 -10.71 -18.36 -1.95
N LYS A 128 -9.38 -18.46 -1.77
CA LYS A 128 -8.68 -19.75 -1.73
C LYS A 128 -9.19 -20.66 -0.62
N ARG A 129 -9.42 -20.10 0.58
CA ARG A 129 -10.01 -20.85 1.70
C ARG A 129 -11.42 -21.34 1.35
N LEU A 130 -12.31 -20.46 0.86
CA LEU A 130 -13.67 -20.81 0.50
C LEU A 130 -13.72 -21.88 -0.61
N LEU A 131 -12.86 -21.78 -1.64
CA LEU A 131 -12.77 -22.79 -2.70
C LEU A 131 -12.32 -24.16 -2.19
N ALA A 132 -11.47 -24.19 -1.17
CA ALA A 132 -10.96 -25.44 -0.60
C ALA A 132 -11.91 -26.09 0.42
N THR A 133 -12.81 -25.31 1.06
CA THR A 133 -13.61 -25.78 2.20
C THR A 133 -15.12 -25.74 1.96
N THR A 134 -15.59 -25.18 0.85
CA THR A 134 -17.03 -25.04 0.56
C THR A 134 -17.37 -25.38 -0.88
N SER A 135 -18.63 -25.75 -1.10
CA SER A 135 -19.21 -25.93 -2.44
C SER A 135 -19.77 -24.64 -3.05
N PHE A 136 -19.45 -23.48 -2.49
CA PHE A 136 -19.98 -22.19 -2.96
C PHE A 136 -19.74 -21.96 -4.44
N SER A 137 -20.76 -21.43 -5.11
CA SER A 137 -20.63 -20.98 -6.50
C SER A 137 -19.67 -19.79 -6.59
N PRO A 138 -19.11 -19.48 -7.77
CA PRO A 138 -18.27 -18.30 -7.96
C PRO A 138 -18.94 -16.99 -7.52
N GLN A 139 -20.25 -16.85 -7.74
CA GLN A 139 -21.01 -15.67 -7.30
C GLN A 139 -21.04 -15.60 -5.77
N GLN A 140 -21.36 -16.68 -5.09
CA GLN A 140 -21.37 -16.73 -3.62
C GLN A 140 -20.00 -16.42 -3.03
N ILE A 141 -18.91 -16.91 -3.64
CA ILE A 141 -17.55 -16.54 -3.21
C ILE A 141 -17.32 -15.04 -3.38
N CYS A 142 -17.70 -14.47 -4.52
CA CYS A 142 -17.59 -13.04 -4.78
C CYS A 142 -18.33 -12.22 -3.74
N ASP A 143 -19.54 -12.61 -3.36
CA ASP A 143 -20.34 -11.94 -2.33
C ASP A 143 -19.64 -11.98 -0.96
N GLN A 144 -19.01 -13.10 -0.62
CA GLN A 144 -18.29 -13.28 0.64
C GLN A 144 -16.97 -12.50 0.73
N ILE A 145 -16.36 -12.19 -0.41
CA ILE A 145 -15.08 -11.46 -0.46
C ILE A 145 -15.21 -10.03 -0.95
N GLY A 146 -16.43 -9.51 -1.12
CA GLY A 146 -16.70 -8.13 -1.51
C GLY A 146 -16.25 -7.78 -2.95
N ILE A 147 -16.35 -8.71 -3.89
CA ILE A 147 -16.06 -8.46 -5.31
C ILE A 147 -17.36 -8.56 -6.11
N ALA A 148 -17.88 -7.45 -6.59
CA ALA A 148 -19.16 -7.41 -7.29
C ALA A 148 -19.15 -8.12 -8.66
N ASN A 149 -18.00 -8.23 -9.34
CA ASN A 149 -17.91 -8.75 -10.71
C ASN A 149 -17.13 -10.07 -10.76
N VAL A 150 -17.83 -11.15 -11.11
CA VAL A 150 -17.25 -12.51 -11.21
C VAL A 150 -16.13 -12.59 -12.25
N SER A 151 -16.25 -11.92 -13.40
CA SER A 151 -15.21 -11.92 -14.43
C SER A 151 -13.93 -11.22 -13.93
N TYR A 152 -14.07 -10.15 -13.14
CA TYR A 152 -12.96 -9.49 -12.48
C TYR A 152 -12.30 -10.41 -11.44
N PHE A 153 -13.09 -11.10 -10.63
CA PHE A 153 -12.62 -12.12 -9.69
C PHE A 153 -11.77 -13.19 -10.38
N TYR A 154 -12.25 -13.79 -11.47
CA TYR A 154 -11.50 -14.82 -12.21
C TYR A 154 -10.13 -14.32 -12.67
N ARG A 155 -10.07 -13.09 -13.20
CA ARG A 155 -8.80 -12.48 -13.63
C ARG A 155 -7.82 -12.27 -12.46
N GLN A 156 -8.31 -11.72 -11.35
CA GLN A 156 -7.49 -11.45 -10.16
C GLN A 156 -7.03 -12.77 -9.51
N PHE A 157 -7.92 -13.73 -9.40
CA PHE A 157 -7.59 -15.03 -8.85
C PHE A 157 -6.53 -15.78 -9.67
N LYS A 158 -6.67 -15.81 -10.99
CA LYS A 158 -5.67 -16.40 -11.89
C LYS A 158 -4.33 -15.68 -11.82
N LYS A 159 -4.34 -14.35 -11.70
CA LYS A 159 -3.13 -13.54 -11.51
C LYS A 159 -2.42 -13.87 -10.20
N SER A 160 -3.17 -14.07 -9.11
CA SER A 160 -2.66 -14.35 -7.76
C SER A 160 -2.24 -15.80 -7.53
N SER A 161 -2.87 -16.77 -8.20
CA SER A 161 -2.69 -18.21 -7.95
C SER A 161 -2.08 -18.99 -9.10
N GLY A 162 -1.98 -18.37 -10.29
CA GLY A 162 -1.52 -19.03 -11.52
C GLY A 162 -2.56 -19.91 -12.21
N VAL A 163 -3.67 -20.26 -11.52
CA VAL A 163 -4.73 -21.16 -12.01
C VAL A 163 -6.10 -20.55 -11.87
N THR A 164 -7.11 -21.11 -12.56
CA THR A 164 -8.49 -20.63 -12.41
C THR A 164 -9.09 -21.07 -11.07
N PRO A 165 -10.14 -20.40 -10.56
CA PRO A 165 -10.85 -20.81 -9.35
C PRO A 165 -11.34 -22.27 -9.41
N GLN A 166 -11.83 -22.71 -10.57
CA GLN A 166 -12.29 -24.08 -10.77
C GLN A 166 -11.13 -25.08 -10.64
N GLN A 167 -10.01 -24.84 -11.35
CA GLN A 167 -8.82 -25.70 -11.25
C GLN A 167 -8.26 -25.74 -9.82
N TYR A 168 -8.33 -24.60 -9.12
CA TYR A 168 -7.91 -24.55 -7.73
C TYR A 168 -8.79 -25.42 -6.83
N ARG A 169 -10.13 -25.35 -7.02
CA ARG A 169 -11.09 -26.20 -6.31
C ARG A 169 -10.84 -27.69 -6.56
N GLU A 170 -10.73 -28.10 -7.82
CA GLU A 170 -10.48 -29.50 -8.19
C GLU A 170 -9.23 -30.08 -7.50
N LYS A 171 -8.23 -29.25 -7.26
CA LYS A 171 -6.97 -29.67 -6.63
C LYS A 171 -6.99 -29.65 -5.10
N HIS A 172 -7.78 -28.76 -4.49
CA HIS A 172 -7.69 -28.45 -3.06
C HIS A 172 -8.98 -28.67 -2.26
N PHE A 173 -10.09 -29.00 -2.93
CA PHE A 173 -11.35 -29.26 -2.23
C PHE A 173 -11.29 -30.58 -1.50
N HIS A 174 -11.44 -30.50 -0.19
CA HIS A 174 -11.56 -31.65 0.71
C HIS A 174 -12.98 -31.62 1.29
N GLY A 175 -13.97 -32.11 0.50
CA GLY A 175 -15.37 -32.19 0.89
C GLY A 175 -15.68 -33.29 1.92
#